data_3e874714af08ab0a6ce4eb182b19363d
#
_entry.id   3e874714af08ab0a6ce4eb182b19363d
#
_cell.length_a   1.000
_cell.length_b   1.000
_cell.length_c   1.000
_cell.angle_alpha   90.00
_cell.angle_beta   90.00
_cell.angle_gamma   90.00
#
_symmetry.space_group_name_H-M   'P 1'
#
loop_
_entity.id
_entity.type
_entity.pdbx_description
1 polymer ?
#
loop_
_entity_poly.entity_id
_entity_poly.type
_entity_poly.pdbx_seq_one_letter_code
_entity_poly.pdbx_strand_id
1 'polypeptide(L)'
;MLKFALFGAGRIGRMHAANLAGHKKAELLWVYDINQAAGDEVAASFGARSSSTMEEPLSDPEVDAVLIATSTDTHAPLIVESAKAGKAVFCEKPIDLSLEKVDWCRDQIRNLDVPVQIGFNRRFDPSHRKVALAAQNGEIGALEQVLISSRDPEPPPKEYYLMAGGMLRDMTIHDFDLARFVLNEEVEKVTALSATLFDPVAREIGEIDSVMILMQTESGKLCHINNSRHASYGYDQRLEAHGSKGMIRSETVSYTHLRAHE
;
A
#
# COMPACT_ATOMS: atom_id res chain seq x y z
N MET A 1 19.09 -17.76 1.17
CA MET A 1 18.12 -17.20 0.22
C MET A 1 16.76 -17.51 0.81
N LEU A 2 15.90 -16.50 0.97
CA LEU A 2 14.54 -16.72 1.53
C LEU A 2 13.63 -17.33 0.47
N LYS A 3 12.93 -18.40 0.82
CA LYS A 3 12.00 -19.10 -0.06
C LYS A 3 10.58 -18.68 0.23
N PHE A 4 9.90 -18.21 -0.81
CA PHE A 4 8.56 -17.63 -0.72
C PHE A 4 7.49 -18.54 -1.33
N ALA A 5 6.33 -18.58 -0.68
CA ALA A 5 5.08 -18.97 -1.30
C ALA A 5 4.29 -17.71 -1.66
N LEU A 6 3.81 -17.60 -2.89
CA LEU A 6 2.94 -16.54 -3.36
C LEU A 6 1.49 -17.02 -3.35
N PHE A 7 0.63 -16.30 -2.65
CA PHE A 7 -0.81 -16.48 -2.64
C PHE A 7 -1.47 -15.35 -3.43
N GLY A 8 -2.13 -15.71 -4.53
CA GLY A 8 -2.72 -14.79 -5.50
C GLY A 8 -1.84 -14.59 -6.75
N ALA A 9 -2.35 -15.03 -7.91
CA ALA A 9 -1.71 -14.96 -9.22
C ALA A 9 -2.34 -13.88 -10.13
N GLY A 10 -3.06 -12.91 -9.56
CA GLY A 10 -3.61 -11.75 -10.24
C GLY A 10 -2.53 -10.75 -10.68
N ARG A 11 -2.95 -9.56 -11.15
CA ARG A 11 -2.04 -8.51 -11.64
C ARG A 11 -0.92 -8.17 -10.64
N ILE A 12 -1.26 -7.99 -9.36
CA ILE A 12 -0.29 -7.63 -8.31
C ILE A 12 0.58 -8.85 -7.96
N GLY A 13 -0.02 -10.04 -7.87
CA GLY A 13 0.75 -11.28 -7.63
C GLY A 13 1.80 -11.55 -8.71
N ARG A 14 1.47 -11.36 -9.99
CA ARG A 14 2.42 -11.49 -11.11
C ARG A 14 3.59 -10.49 -10.99
N MET A 15 3.31 -9.27 -10.58
CA MET A 15 4.35 -8.25 -10.32
C MET A 15 5.28 -8.69 -9.18
N HIS A 16 4.72 -9.20 -8.09
CA HIS A 16 5.51 -9.72 -6.97
C HIS A 16 6.31 -10.96 -7.34
N ALA A 17 5.73 -11.89 -8.14
CA ALA A 17 6.47 -13.04 -8.66
C ALA A 17 7.71 -12.61 -9.44
N ALA A 18 7.57 -11.63 -10.34
CA ALA A 18 8.70 -11.07 -11.09
C ALA A 18 9.74 -10.42 -10.17
N ASN A 19 9.30 -9.67 -9.14
CA ASN A 19 10.19 -9.06 -8.16
C ASN A 19 10.98 -10.09 -7.35
N LEU A 20 10.31 -11.17 -6.89
CA LEU A 20 10.96 -12.26 -6.17
C LEU A 20 11.98 -12.97 -7.05
N ALA A 21 11.61 -13.32 -8.29
CA ALA A 21 12.50 -14.00 -9.24
C ALA A 21 13.72 -13.14 -9.62
N GLY A 22 13.57 -11.80 -9.66
CA GLY A 22 14.66 -10.86 -9.92
C GLY A 22 15.56 -10.57 -8.71
N HIS A 23 15.17 -10.96 -7.50
CA HIS A 23 15.87 -10.57 -6.28
C HIS A 23 16.89 -11.60 -5.82
N LYS A 24 18.17 -11.23 -5.70
CA LYS A 24 19.32 -12.14 -5.39
C LYS A 24 19.20 -12.90 -4.06
N LYS A 25 18.36 -12.48 -3.13
CA LYS A 25 18.19 -13.08 -1.80
C LYS A 25 16.82 -13.76 -1.62
N ALA A 26 16.00 -13.83 -2.67
CA ALA A 26 14.69 -14.44 -2.64
C ALA A 26 14.55 -15.51 -3.73
N GLU A 27 13.70 -16.47 -3.50
CA GLU A 27 13.29 -17.53 -4.43
C GLU A 27 11.78 -17.69 -4.34
N LEU A 28 11.10 -17.72 -5.46
CA LEU A 28 9.67 -18.09 -5.52
C LEU A 28 9.60 -19.62 -5.61
N LEU A 29 9.18 -20.27 -4.52
CA LEU A 29 9.13 -21.72 -4.43
C LEU A 29 7.75 -22.27 -4.81
N TRP A 30 6.68 -21.59 -4.33
CA TRP A 30 5.29 -21.99 -4.54
C TRP A 30 4.42 -20.85 -5.03
N VAL A 31 3.42 -21.19 -5.84
CA VAL A 31 2.31 -20.30 -6.20
C VAL A 31 0.99 -21.01 -5.92
N TYR A 32 0.09 -20.32 -5.23
CA TYR A 32 -1.29 -20.74 -4.99
C TYR A 32 -2.25 -19.66 -5.46
N ASP A 33 -3.27 -20.05 -6.19
CA ASP A 33 -4.42 -19.20 -6.53
C ASP A 33 -5.69 -20.06 -6.58
N ILE A 34 -6.83 -19.51 -6.17
CA ILE A 34 -8.12 -20.19 -6.29
C ILE A 34 -8.46 -20.53 -7.75
N ASN A 35 -8.00 -19.70 -8.69
CA ASN A 35 -7.96 -20.02 -10.11
C ASN A 35 -6.66 -20.78 -10.40
N GLN A 36 -6.74 -22.11 -10.33
CA GLN A 36 -5.61 -23.02 -10.55
C GLN A 36 -4.83 -22.70 -11.84
N ALA A 37 -5.53 -22.42 -12.94
CA ALA A 37 -4.89 -22.13 -14.22
C ALA A 37 -4.01 -20.88 -14.16
N ALA A 38 -4.44 -19.83 -13.42
CA ALA A 38 -3.65 -18.64 -13.20
C ALA A 38 -2.42 -18.93 -12.30
N GLY A 39 -2.60 -19.75 -11.27
CA GLY A 39 -1.50 -20.23 -10.42
C GLY A 39 -0.45 -21.02 -11.21
N ASP A 40 -0.89 -21.97 -12.03
CA ASP A 40 -0.04 -22.80 -12.88
C ASP A 40 0.76 -21.97 -13.88
N GLU A 41 0.13 -20.99 -14.51
CA GLU A 41 0.78 -20.08 -15.47
C GLU A 41 1.89 -19.26 -14.82
N VAL A 42 1.64 -18.69 -13.64
CA VAL A 42 2.63 -17.90 -12.90
C VAL A 42 3.75 -18.81 -12.40
N ALA A 43 3.44 -19.97 -11.83
CA ALA A 43 4.43 -20.94 -11.38
C ALA A 43 5.37 -21.35 -12.51
N ALA A 44 4.80 -21.74 -13.67
CA ALA A 44 5.58 -22.13 -14.84
C ALA A 44 6.48 -20.99 -15.36
N SER A 45 5.99 -19.73 -15.33
CA SER A 45 6.73 -18.57 -15.82
C SER A 45 7.98 -18.28 -15.01
N PHE A 46 8.00 -18.65 -13.73
CA PHE A 46 9.12 -18.35 -12.81
C PHE A 46 9.81 -19.59 -12.25
N GLY A 47 9.49 -20.80 -12.76
CA GLY A 47 10.11 -22.04 -12.33
C GLY A 47 9.73 -22.49 -10.91
N ALA A 48 8.57 -22.02 -10.41
CA ALA A 48 8.02 -22.38 -9.11
C ALA A 48 7.10 -23.61 -9.22
N ARG A 49 6.75 -24.19 -8.07
CA ARG A 49 5.71 -25.21 -7.94
C ARG A 49 4.34 -24.54 -7.88
N SER A 50 3.32 -25.20 -8.43
CA SER A 50 1.93 -24.78 -8.26
C SER A 50 1.23 -25.69 -7.26
N SER A 51 0.35 -25.12 -6.45
CA SER A 51 -0.51 -25.89 -5.53
C SER A 51 -1.98 -25.59 -5.77
N SER A 52 -2.83 -26.60 -5.61
CA SER A 52 -4.29 -26.45 -5.62
C SER A 52 -4.87 -26.08 -4.24
N THR A 53 -4.06 -26.12 -3.19
CA THR A 53 -4.45 -25.78 -1.82
C THR A 53 -3.40 -24.89 -1.16
N MET A 54 -3.82 -24.11 -0.16
CA MET A 54 -2.88 -23.28 0.61
C MET A 54 -2.12 -24.08 1.67
N GLU A 55 -2.65 -25.23 2.07
CA GLU A 55 -2.07 -26.10 3.09
C GLU A 55 -0.73 -26.69 2.66
N GLU A 56 -0.60 -27.00 1.37
CA GLU A 56 0.62 -27.61 0.84
C GLU A 56 1.83 -26.68 0.99
N PRO A 57 1.83 -25.43 0.48
CA PRO A 57 2.95 -24.50 0.72
C PRO A 57 3.10 -24.08 2.19
N LEU A 58 2.02 -24.04 2.98
CA LEU A 58 2.13 -23.71 4.41
C LEU A 58 2.80 -24.82 5.21
N SER A 59 2.60 -26.08 4.86
CA SER A 59 3.21 -27.25 5.52
C SER A 59 4.63 -27.55 5.01
N ASP A 60 5.07 -26.97 3.89
CA ASP A 60 6.40 -27.19 3.36
C ASP A 60 7.47 -26.52 4.25
N PRO A 61 8.38 -27.29 4.88
CA PRO A 61 9.43 -26.74 5.72
C PRO A 61 10.44 -25.87 4.98
N GLU A 62 10.51 -25.98 3.65
CA GLU A 62 11.38 -25.11 2.85
C GLU A 62 10.86 -23.70 2.67
N VAL A 63 9.56 -23.45 2.91
CA VAL A 63 8.98 -22.11 2.79
C VAL A 63 9.31 -21.30 4.05
N ASP A 64 10.02 -20.19 3.87
CA ASP A 64 10.36 -19.24 4.94
C ASP A 64 9.27 -18.19 5.12
N ALA A 65 8.64 -17.75 4.03
CA ALA A 65 7.70 -16.63 4.04
C ALA A 65 6.56 -16.81 3.03
N VAL A 66 5.42 -16.22 3.34
CA VAL A 66 4.25 -16.14 2.45
C VAL A 66 4.05 -14.69 2.01
N LEU A 67 3.89 -14.49 0.69
CA LEU A 67 3.49 -13.23 0.10
C LEU A 67 2.01 -13.33 -0.33
N ILE A 68 1.15 -12.51 0.29
CA ILE A 68 -0.29 -12.51 0.06
C ILE A 68 -0.65 -11.33 -0.85
N ALA A 69 -1.18 -11.63 -2.04
CA ALA A 69 -1.62 -10.69 -3.07
C ALA A 69 -2.97 -11.12 -3.67
N THR A 70 -3.82 -11.67 -2.83
CA THR A 70 -5.18 -12.13 -3.13
C THR A 70 -6.19 -10.98 -3.10
N SER A 71 -7.49 -11.27 -3.07
CA SER A 71 -8.53 -10.26 -2.78
C SER A 71 -8.52 -9.85 -1.31
N THR A 72 -8.85 -8.58 -1.05
CA THR A 72 -8.76 -7.97 0.30
C THR A 72 -9.49 -8.75 1.40
N ASP A 73 -10.64 -9.31 1.08
CA ASP A 73 -11.48 -10.08 2.02
C ASP A 73 -10.82 -11.36 2.54
N THR A 74 -9.75 -11.82 1.88
CA THR A 74 -8.98 -13.00 2.27
C THR A 74 -7.67 -12.67 2.98
N HIS A 75 -7.23 -11.41 3.02
CA HIS A 75 -5.96 -11.04 3.60
C HIS A 75 -5.85 -11.38 5.09
N ALA A 76 -6.80 -10.92 5.91
CA ALA A 76 -6.77 -11.15 7.35
C ALA A 76 -6.71 -12.64 7.75
N PRO A 77 -7.56 -13.54 7.23
CA PRO A 77 -7.45 -14.97 7.51
C PRO A 77 -6.14 -15.57 7.00
N LEU A 78 -5.66 -15.21 5.81
CA LEU A 78 -4.41 -15.76 5.26
C LEU A 78 -3.17 -15.29 6.06
N ILE A 79 -3.17 -14.07 6.58
CA ILE A 79 -2.13 -13.60 7.52
C ILE A 79 -2.10 -14.51 8.75
N VAL A 80 -3.27 -14.77 9.36
CA VAL A 80 -3.37 -15.58 10.56
C VAL A 80 -2.92 -17.00 10.32
N GLU A 81 -3.37 -17.66 9.25
CA GLU A 81 -2.99 -19.04 8.95
C GLU A 81 -1.51 -19.16 8.61
N SER A 82 -0.96 -18.23 7.85
CA SER A 82 0.48 -18.21 7.54
C SER A 82 1.34 -18.02 8.79
N ALA A 83 0.95 -17.07 9.65
CA ALA A 83 1.65 -16.81 10.91
C ALA A 83 1.58 -18.00 11.89
N LYS A 84 0.41 -18.66 12.00
CA LYS A 84 0.25 -19.90 12.80
C LYS A 84 1.08 -21.06 12.27
N ALA A 85 1.31 -21.12 10.95
CA ALA A 85 2.22 -22.07 10.33
C ALA A 85 3.70 -21.74 10.54
N GLY A 86 4.01 -20.67 11.29
CA GLY A 86 5.37 -20.22 11.58
C GLY A 86 6.07 -19.52 10.37
N LYS A 87 5.32 -19.10 9.36
CA LYS A 87 5.87 -18.44 8.19
C LYS A 87 5.84 -16.93 8.39
N ALA A 88 6.94 -16.25 8.02
CA ALA A 88 6.93 -14.80 7.90
C ALA A 88 5.89 -14.37 6.84
N VAL A 89 5.27 -13.22 7.03
CA VAL A 89 4.18 -12.78 6.15
C VAL A 89 4.48 -11.40 5.55
N PHE A 90 4.38 -11.30 4.24
CA PHE A 90 4.16 -10.04 3.55
C PHE A 90 2.75 -10.07 2.97
N CYS A 91 1.92 -9.08 3.31
CA CYS A 91 0.56 -8.99 2.78
C CYS A 91 0.33 -7.63 2.11
N GLU A 92 -0.30 -7.63 0.94
CA GLU A 92 -0.78 -6.41 0.32
C GLU A 92 -1.78 -5.67 1.20
N LYS A 93 -1.84 -4.37 1.02
CA LYS A 93 -2.80 -3.49 1.68
C LYS A 93 -4.19 -3.58 1.00
N PRO A 94 -5.28 -3.28 1.72
CA PRO A 94 -5.40 -3.21 3.18
C PRO A 94 -5.47 -4.61 3.80
N ILE A 95 -5.30 -4.71 5.11
CA ILE A 95 -5.48 -6.00 5.82
C ILE A 95 -6.92 -6.51 5.67
N ASP A 96 -7.89 -5.62 5.86
CA ASP A 96 -9.32 -5.86 5.61
C ASP A 96 -10.04 -4.51 5.49
N LEU A 97 -11.25 -4.49 4.97
CA LEU A 97 -12.13 -3.32 4.94
C LEU A 97 -12.86 -3.08 6.27
N SER A 98 -12.92 -4.08 7.15
CA SER A 98 -13.50 -3.99 8.50
C SER A 98 -12.42 -3.85 9.55
N LEU A 99 -12.51 -2.79 10.39
CA LEU A 99 -11.62 -2.63 11.54
C LEU A 99 -11.70 -3.80 12.54
N GLU A 100 -12.88 -4.35 12.72
CA GLU A 100 -13.09 -5.52 13.60
C GLU A 100 -12.28 -6.73 13.15
N LYS A 101 -12.23 -6.98 11.82
CA LYS A 101 -11.41 -8.05 11.27
C LYS A 101 -9.91 -7.74 11.35
N VAL A 102 -9.53 -6.47 11.18
CA VAL A 102 -8.13 -6.04 11.38
C VAL A 102 -7.70 -6.26 12.83
N ASP A 103 -8.54 -5.87 13.79
CA ASP A 103 -8.29 -6.06 15.22
C ASP A 103 -8.25 -7.56 15.58
N TRP A 104 -9.19 -8.34 15.05
CA TRP A 104 -9.16 -9.79 15.19
C TRP A 104 -7.86 -10.39 14.65
N CYS A 105 -7.45 -10.02 13.46
CA CYS A 105 -6.20 -10.49 12.85
C CYS A 105 -4.99 -10.16 13.74
N ARG A 106 -4.88 -8.92 14.19
CA ARG A 106 -3.83 -8.46 15.11
C ARG A 106 -3.82 -9.31 16.39
N ASP A 107 -4.98 -9.54 17.00
CA ASP A 107 -5.08 -10.29 18.26
C ASP A 107 -4.73 -11.76 18.09
N GLN A 108 -5.00 -12.36 16.91
CA GLN A 108 -4.60 -13.74 16.63
C GLN A 108 -3.08 -13.90 16.50
N ILE A 109 -2.38 -12.90 15.95
CA ILE A 109 -0.94 -13.02 15.63
C ILE A 109 -0.02 -12.37 16.68
N ARG A 110 -0.53 -11.52 17.57
CA ARG A 110 0.27 -10.67 18.48
C ARG A 110 1.26 -11.43 19.37
N ASN A 111 1.00 -12.71 19.67
CA ASN A 111 1.84 -13.55 20.51
C ASN A 111 2.66 -14.58 19.69
N LEU A 112 2.60 -14.51 18.35
CA LEU A 112 3.39 -15.36 17.48
C LEU A 112 4.72 -14.66 17.19
N ASP A 113 5.82 -15.39 17.28
CA ASP A 113 7.17 -14.86 16.99
C ASP A 113 7.48 -14.98 15.48
N VAL A 114 6.67 -14.32 14.67
CA VAL A 114 6.84 -14.28 13.20
C VAL A 114 6.74 -12.84 12.69
N PRO A 115 7.60 -12.41 11.78
CA PRO A 115 7.48 -11.10 11.14
C PRO A 115 6.22 -11.03 10.27
N VAL A 116 5.44 -9.96 10.44
CA VAL A 116 4.31 -9.63 9.57
C VAL A 116 4.48 -8.21 9.05
N GLN A 117 4.53 -8.06 7.73
CA GLN A 117 4.68 -6.77 7.06
C GLN A 117 3.51 -6.53 6.11
N ILE A 118 2.93 -5.34 6.17
CA ILE A 118 1.90 -4.88 5.23
C ILE A 118 2.54 -4.07 4.11
N GLY A 119 2.07 -4.25 2.89
CA GLY A 119 2.62 -3.71 1.64
C GLY A 119 2.40 -2.21 1.43
N PHE A 120 2.71 -1.36 2.43
CA PHE A 120 2.76 0.09 2.26
C PHE A 120 4.02 0.50 1.52
N ASN A 121 3.98 0.39 0.21
CA ASN A 121 5.12 0.52 -0.69
C ASN A 121 5.77 1.90 -0.71
N ARG A 122 5.03 2.98 -0.42
CA ARG A 122 5.55 4.36 -0.48
C ARG A 122 6.66 4.64 0.53
N ARG A 123 6.71 3.92 1.64
CA ARG A 123 7.84 3.97 2.60
C ARG A 123 9.17 3.54 1.98
N PHE A 124 9.11 2.75 0.91
CA PHE A 124 10.27 2.16 0.22
C PHE A 124 10.59 2.85 -1.10
N ASP A 125 9.74 3.79 -1.55
CA ASP A 125 10.07 4.66 -2.69
C ASP A 125 11.31 5.49 -2.34
N PRO A 126 12.39 5.46 -3.16
CA PRO A 126 13.64 6.12 -2.82
C PRO A 126 13.50 7.62 -2.58
N SER A 127 12.62 8.30 -3.33
CA SER A 127 12.42 9.75 -3.23
C SER A 127 11.61 10.11 -1.99
N HIS A 128 10.49 9.43 -1.73
CA HIS A 128 9.67 9.64 -0.52
C HIS A 128 10.44 9.28 0.74
N ARG A 129 11.18 8.16 0.72
CA ARG A 129 12.03 7.75 1.83
C ARG A 129 13.09 8.79 2.16
N LYS A 130 13.72 9.41 1.14
CA LYS A 130 14.71 10.47 1.36
C LYS A 130 14.10 11.67 2.08
N VAL A 131 12.89 12.10 1.68
CA VAL A 131 12.16 13.19 2.36
C VAL A 131 11.87 12.83 3.82
N ALA A 132 11.36 11.63 4.08
CA ALA A 132 11.05 11.18 5.43
C ALA A 132 12.30 11.13 6.32
N LEU A 133 13.39 10.55 5.83
CA LEU A 133 14.64 10.46 6.60
C LEU A 133 15.26 11.83 6.84
N ALA A 134 15.24 12.75 5.88
CA ALA A 134 15.74 14.11 6.06
C ALA A 134 14.95 14.85 7.17
N ALA A 135 13.64 14.70 7.22
CA ALA A 135 12.80 15.25 8.27
C ALA A 135 13.11 14.61 9.64
N GLN A 136 13.20 13.29 9.71
CA GLN A 136 13.48 12.54 10.94
C GLN A 136 14.89 12.81 11.50
N ASN A 137 15.89 12.97 10.63
CA ASN A 137 17.28 13.25 10.99
C ASN A 137 17.54 14.73 11.32
N GLY A 138 16.53 15.60 11.20
CA GLY A 138 16.66 17.03 11.51
C GLY A 138 17.41 17.86 10.46
N GLU A 139 17.58 17.38 9.24
CA GLU A 139 18.25 18.10 8.15
C GLU A 139 17.52 19.42 7.80
N ILE A 140 16.19 19.44 7.96
CA ILE A 140 15.33 20.62 7.77
C ILE A 140 14.96 21.32 9.08
N GLY A 141 15.61 20.96 10.19
CA GLY A 141 15.28 21.43 11.53
C GLY A 141 14.12 20.69 12.15
N ALA A 142 13.36 21.33 13.04
CA ALA A 142 12.13 20.75 13.58
C ALA A 142 11.06 20.67 12.48
N LEU A 143 10.50 19.49 12.26
CA LEU A 143 9.41 19.30 11.29
C LEU A 143 8.15 20.03 11.76
N GLU A 144 7.55 20.83 10.90
CA GLU A 144 6.37 21.65 11.17
C GLU A 144 5.16 21.21 10.34
N GLN A 145 5.36 21.01 9.03
CA GLN A 145 4.27 20.70 8.09
C GLN A 145 4.67 19.61 7.09
N VAL A 146 3.69 18.80 6.69
CA VAL A 146 3.79 17.80 5.62
C VAL A 146 2.65 18.02 4.63
N LEU A 147 2.96 18.08 3.33
CA LEU A 147 1.99 18.15 2.26
C LEU A 147 2.12 16.93 1.36
N ILE A 148 1.01 16.25 1.11
CA ILE A 148 0.93 15.08 0.24
C ILE A 148 -0.12 15.34 -0.84
N SER A 149 0.25 15.13 -2.10
CA SER A 149 -0.71 15.10 -3.21
C SER A 149 -0.58 13.78 -3.94
N SER A 150 -1.71 13.11 -4.15
CA SER A 150 -1.76 11.86 -4.90
C SER A 150 -2.92 11.92 -5.89
N ARG A 151 -2.62 11.73 -7.17
CA ARG A 151 -3.62 11.80 -8.23
C ARG A 151 -3.41 10.68 -9.21
N ASP A 152 -4.46 9.91 -9.47
CA ASP A 152 -4.48 8.88 -10.49
C ASP A 152 -4.76 9.52 -11.87
N PRO A 153 -4.25 8.95 -12.97
CA PRO A 153 -4.54 9.49 -14.32
C PRO A 153 -6.01 9.38 -14.69
N GLU A 154 -6.67 8.30 -14.31
CA GLU A 154 -8.06 7.98 -14.61
C GLU A 154 -8.72 7.25 -13.44
N PRO A 155 -10.06 7.42 -13.25
CA PRO A 155 -10.79 6.67 -12.25
C PRO A 155 -10.81 5.18 -12.57
N PRO A 156 -10.90 4.30 -11.54
CA PRO A 156 -11.01 2.86 -11.75
C PRO A 156 -12.40 2.47 -12.31
N PRO A 157 -12.53 1.28 -12.90
CA PRO A 157 -13.82 0.76 -13.35
C PRO A 157 -14.78 0.51 -12.16
N LYS A 158 -16.09 0.48 -12.44
CA LYS A 158 -17.16 0.35 -11.43
C LYS A 158 -16.97 -0.87 -10.52
N GLU A 159 -16.60 -1.99 -11.10
CA GLU A 159 -16.40 -3.26 -10.38
C GLU A 159 -15.29 -3.12 -9.33
N TYR A 160 -14.25 -2.36 -9.67
CA TYR A 160 -13.14 -2.09 -8.73
C TYR A 160 -13.58 -1.21 -7.57
N TYR A 161 -14.35 -0.15 -7.80
CA TYR A 161 -14.91 0.67 -6.73
C TYR A 161 -15.67 -0.15 -5.70
N LEU A 162 -16.50 -1.08 -6.16
CA LEU A 162 -17.33 -1.93 -5.28
C LEU A 162 -16.51 -2.88 -4.41
N MET A 163 -15.33 -3.32 -4.90
CA MET A 163 -14.48 -4.27 -4.18
C MET A 163 -13.42 -3.60 -3.31
N ALA A 164 -12.95 -2.41 -3.70
CA ALA A 164 -11.79 -1.77 -3.07
C ALA A 164 -12.12 -1.02 -1.76
N GLY A 165 -13.40 -0.88 -1.41
CA GLY A 165 -13.85 -0.20 -0.19
C GLY A 165 -13.77 1.33 -0.25
N GLY A 166 -13.81 1.90 -1.46
CA GLY A 166 -13.84 3.33 -1.71
C GLY A 166 -12.46 4.01 -1.70
N MET A 167 -12.47 5.30 -2.04
CA MET A 167 -11.24 6.08 -2.22
C MET A 167 -10.34 6.09 -0.98
N LEU A 168 -10.92 6.21 0.21
CA LEU A 168 -10.14 6.34 1.45
C LEU A 168 -9.38 5.06 1.80
N ARG A 169 -9.98 3.88 1.59
CA ARG A 169 -9.39 2.58 1.93
C ARG A 169 -8.50 2.01 0.83
N ASP A 170 -8.68 2.47 -0.40
CA ASP A 170 -7.88 2.00 -1.53
C ASP A 170 -6.70 2.92 -1.86
N MET A 171 -6.97 4.22 -2.07
CA MET A 171 -5.99 5.22 -2.50
C MET A 171 -5.39 5.99 -1.32
N THR A 172 -6.23 6.67 -0.54
CA THR A 172 -5.78 7.56 0.53
C THR A 172 -5.08 6.82 1.67
N ILE A 173 -5.33 5.52 1.84
CA ILE A 173 -4.65 4.68 2.84
C ILE A 173 -3.13 4.74 2.71
N HIS A 174 -2.60 4.85 1.48
CA HIS A 174 -1.18 5.04 1.23
C HIS A 174 -0.65 6.37 1.76
N ASP A 175 -1.46 7.42 1.66
CA ASP A 175 -1.09 8.76 2.13
C ASP A 175 -1.21 8.88 3.64
N PHE A 176 -2.18 8.19 4.27
CA PHE A 176 -2.26 8.09 5.72
C PHE A 176 -1.02 7.40 6.29
N ASP A 177 -0.58 6.31 5.68
CA ASP A 177 0.64 5.62 6.08
C ASP A 177 1.89 6.49 5.87
N LEU A 178 1.99 7.14 4.71
CA LEU A 178 3.10 8.03 4.38
C LEU A 178 3.17 9.24 5.33
N ALA A 179 2.02 9.85 5.68
CA ALA A 179 1.95 10.93 6.64
C ALA A 179 2.50 10.52 8.01
N ARG A 180 2.04 9.38 8.56
CA ARG A 180 2.55 8.84 9.82
C ARG A 180 4.06 8.56 9.77
N PHE A 181 4.54 8.03 8.62
CA PHE A 181 5.96 7.75 8.42
C PHE A 181 6.82 9.01 8.43
N VAL A 182 6.36 10.10 7.78
CA VAL A 182 7.11 11.37 7.71
C VAL A 182 7.01 12.16 9.01
N LEU A 183 5.79 12.27 9.58
CA LEU A 183 5.53 12.96 10.85
C LEU A 183 6.29 12.31 12.02
N ASN A 184 6.51 10.99 11.94
CA ASN A 184 7.08 10.14 13.00
C ASN A 184 6.34 10.31 14.34
N GLU A 185 5.04 10.53 14.25
CA GLU A 185 4.09 10.68 15.37
C GLU A 185 2.71 10.20 14.94
N GLU A 186 1.87 9.85 15.91
CA GLU A 186 0.48 9.52 15.65
C GLU A 186 -0.38 10.80 15.47
N VAL A 187 -1.39 10.67 14.64
CA VAL A 187 -2.35 11.75 14.35
C VAL A 187 -3.43 11.78 15.42
N GLU A 188 -3.67 12.94 16.03
CA GLU A 188 -4.70 13.15 17.05
C GLU A 188 -6.01 13.68 16.45
N LYS A 189 -5.90 14.62 15.47
CA LYS A 189 -7.08 15.28 14.88
C LYS A 189 -7.08 15.14 13.38
N VAL A 190 -8.28 14.89 12.83
CA VAL A 190 -8.52 14.77 11.39
C VAL A 190 -9.75 15.57 11.00
N THR A 191 -9.64 16.36 9.93
CA THR A 191 -10.77 17.03 9.28
C THR A 191 -10.69 16.76 7.78
N ALA A 192 -11.79 16.35 7.16
CA ALA A 192 -11.86 16.05 5.74
C ALA A 192 -13.04 16.71 5.05
N LEU A 193 -12.80 17.16 3.83
CA LEU A 193 -13.83 17.58 2.88
C LEU A 193 -13.67 16.73 1.62
N SER A 194 -14.76 16.17 1.15
CA SER A 194 -14.77 15.30 -0.03
C SER A 194 -15.90 15.68 -0.97
N ALA A 195 -15.76 15.32 -2.24
CA ALA A 195 -16.74 15.56 -3.27
C ALA A 195 -16.65 14.52 -4.37
N THR A 196 -17.72 14.44 -5.17
CA THR A 196 -17.75 13.74 -6.46
C THR A 196 -17.85 14.80 -7.55
N LEU A 197 -16.69 15.21 -8.08
CA LEU A 197 -16.58 16.37 -8.96
C LEU A 197 -16.72 16.02 -10.43
N PHE A 198 -16.17 14.90 -10.86
CA PHE A 198 -16.03 14.57 -12.29
C PHE A 198 -16.49 13.16 -12.68
N ASP A 199 -16.42 12.16 -11.78
CA ASP A 199 -16.72 10.77 -12.14
C ASP A 199 -18.22 10.44 -11.99
N PRO A 200 -18.93 10.18 -13.13
CA PRO A 200 -20.35 9.82 -13.09
C PRO A 200 -20.58 8.45 -12.44
N VAL A 201 -19.60 7.52 -12.52
CA VAL A 201 -19.71 6.20 -11.91
C VAL A 201 -19.61 6.32 -10.39
N ALA A 202 -18.65 7.08 -9.88
CA ALA A 202 -18.56 7.36 -8.45
C ALA A 202 -19.85 8.00 -7.91
N ARG A 203 -20.43 8.95 -8.65
CA ARG A 203 -21.70 9.60 -8.29
C ARG A 203 -22.86 8.62 -8.24
N GLU A 204 -22.95 7.71 -9.22
CA GLU A 204 -24.02 6.70 -9.28
C GLU A 204 -24.01 5.77 -8.06
N ILE A 205 -22.84 5.39 -7.58
CA ILE A 205 -22.69 4.45 -6.47
C ILE A 205 -22.48 5.11 -5.10
N GLY A 206 -22.54 6.44 -5.02
CA GLY A 206 -22.38 7.19 -3.78
C GLY A 206 -20.94 7.26 -3.26
N GLU A 207 -19.94 7.09 -4.16
CA GLU A 207 -18.52 7.23 -3.85
C GLU A 207 -17.98 8.64 -4.13
N ILE A 208 -16.82 8.94 -3.56
CA ILE A 208 -16.09 10.19 -3.78
C ILE A 208 -14.97 9.98 -4.79
N ASP A 209 -14.64 11.02 -5.55
CA ASP A 209 -13.51 11.04 -6.49
C ASP A 209 -12.41 12.04 -6.10
N SER A 210 -12.70 12.91 -5.12
CA SER A 210 -11.80 13.96 -4.66
C SER A 210 -11.92 14.15 -3.16
N VAL A 211 -10.77 14.32 -2.47
CA VAL A 211 -10.74 14.57 -1.02
C VAL A 211 -9.56 15.46 -0.63
N MET A 212 -9.80 16.37 0.31
CA MET A 212 -8.78 17.14 1.03
C MET A 212 -8.89 16.85 2.51
N ILE A 213 -7.75 16.56 3.15
CA ILE A 213 -7.70 16.13 4.54
C ILE A 213 -6.64 16.97 5.26
N LEU A 214 -7.01 17.48 6.43
CA LEU A 214 -6.09 18.13 7.37
C LEU A 214 -5.94 17.25 8.60
N MET A 215 -4.70 17.07 9.04
CA MET A 215 -4.37 16.28 10.21
C MET A 215 -3.44 17.05 11.13
N GLN A 216 -3.53 16.80 12.43
CA GLN A 216 -2.67 17.37 13.47
C GLN A 216 -2.22 16.26 14.42
N THR A 217 -0.91 16.28 14.76
CA THR A 217 -0.35 15.41 15.81
C THR A 217 -0.50 16.04 17.19
N GLU A 218 -0.22 15.28 18.26
CA GLU A 218 -0.23 15.78 19.63
C GLU A 218 0.78 16.93 19.85
N SER A 219 1.96 16.86 19.23
CA SER A 219 2.96 17.94 19.29
C SER A 219 2.59 19.19 18.47
N GLY A 220 1.51 19.15 17.70
CA GLY A 220 1.01 20.26 16.88
C GLY A 220 1.50 20.26 15.43
N LYS A 221 2.30 19.30 14.97
CA LYS A 221 2.68 19.18 13.55
C LYS A 221 1.43 19.03 12.68
N LEU A 222 1.44 19.64 11.51
CA LEU A 222 0.32 19.64 10.58
C LEU A 222 0.61 18.77 9.34
N CYS A 223 -0.41 18.09 8.84
CA CYS A 223 -0.33 17.44 7.54
C CYS A 223 -1.57 17.73 6.70
N HIS A 224 -1.35 17.95 5.41
CA HIS A 224 -2.39 18.09 4.39
C HIS A 224 -2.25 17.00 3.35
N ILE A 225 -3.35 16.29 3.08
CA ILE A 225 -3.48 15.32 1.98
C ILE A 225 -4.46 15.86 0.96
N ASN A 226 -4.09 15.81 -0.33
CA ASN A 226 -4.95 16.14 -1.47
C ASN A 226 -4.97 14.97 -2.43
N ASN A 227 -6.10 14.29 -2.56
CA ASN A 227 -6.27 13.18 -3.48
C ASN A 227 -7.34 13.45 -4.53
N SER A 228 -7.10 12.94 -5.74
CA SER A 228 -8.05 12.92 -6.84
C SER A 228 -7.89 11.66 -7.68
N ARG A 229 -9.01 11.07 -8.10
CA ARG A 229 -9.04 9.94 -9.04
C ARG A 229 -8.83 10.38 -10.49
N HIS A 230 -8.43 11.63 -10.72
CA HIS A 230 -8.18 12.17 -12.05
C HIS A 230 -7.05 13.18 -12.08
N ALA A 231 -6.14 12.99 -13.04
CA ALA A 231 -5.09 13.93 -13.39
C ALA A 231 -4.87 13.86 -14.91
N SER A 232 -5.40 14.86 -15.64
CA SER A 232 -5.31 14.93 -17.11
C SER A 232 -3.87 14.96 -17.66
N TYR A 233 -2.90 15.25 -16.80
CA TYR A 233 -1.47 15.32 -17.11
C TYR A 233 -0.70 14.05 -16.71
N GLY A 234 -1.38 13.02 -16.21
CA GLY A 234 -0.81 11.74 -15.82
C GLY A 234 -0.71 11.53 -14.31
N TYR A 235 -0.13 10.40 -13.90
CA TYR A 235 0.04 10.01 -12.51
C TYR A 235 0.90 11.03 -11.75
N ASP A 236 0.39 11.54 -10.61
CA ASP A 236 1.03 12.61 -9.85
C ASP A 236 1.13 12.25 -8.36
N GLN A 237 2.37 12.12 -7.88
CA GLN A 237 2.69 11.88 -6.48
C GLN A 237 3.68 12.93 -6.00
N ARG A 238 3.31 13.68 -4.96
CA ARG A 238 4.15 14.71 -4.36
C ARG A 238 4.16 14.56 -2.87
N LEU A 239 5.34 14.75 -2.30
CA LEU A 239 5.56 14.81 -0.86
C LEU A 239 6.46 15.99 -0.55
N GLU A 240 6.02 16.88 0.32
CA GLU A 240 6.80 18.00 0.84
C GLU A 240 6.84 17.94 2.36
N ALA A 241 8.02 18.13 2.93
CA ALA A 241 8.24 18.30 4.36
C ALA A 241 8.90 19.66 4.60
N HIS A 242 8.24 20.51 5.38
CA HIS A 242 8.68 21.86 5.77
C HIS A 242 9.06 21.86 7.25
N GLY A 243 10.22 22.39 7.58
CA GLY A 243 10.72 22.50 8.94
C GLY A 243 11.37 23.85 9.20
N SER A 244 11.77 24.08 10.45
CA SER A 244 12.26 25.37 10.96
C SER A 244 13.54 25.87 10.29
N LYS A 245 14.26 25.04 9.52
CA LYS A 245 15.53 25.40 8.86
C LYS A 245 15.51 25.19 7.35
N GLY A 246 14.42 24.67 6.79
CA GLY A 246 14.32 24.42 5.36
C GLY A 246 13.16 23.54 4.98
N MET A 247 13.12 23.18 3.71
CA MET A 247 12.10 22.34 3.12
C MET A 247 12.74 21.35 2.17
N ILE A 248 12.18 20.14 2.10
CA ILE A 248 12.54 19.12 1.13
C ILE A 248 11.28 18.56 0.49
N ARG A 249 11.33 18.27 -0.82
CA ARG A 249 10.21 17.66 -1.53
C ARG A 249 10.64 16.60 -2.51
N SER A 250 9.73 15.68 -2.82
CA SER A 250 9.82 14.72 -3.92
C SER A 250 8.61 14.83 -4.84
N GLU A 251 8.83 14.63 -6.12
CA GLU A 251 7.83 14.65 -7.18
C GLU A 251 8.09 13.50 -8.14
N THR A 252 7.03 12.83 -8.60
CA THR A 252 7.16 11.68 -9.52
C THR A 252 6.83 12.04 -10.96
N VAL A 253 6.40 13.26 -11.24
CA VAL A 253 5.87 13.67 -12.54
C VAL A 253 6.87 14.49 -13.32
N SER A 254 7.07 14.10 -14.59
CA SER A 254 7.64 14.99 -15.61
C SER A 254 6.53 15.90 -16.11
N TYR A 255 6.48 17.14 -15.63
CA TYR A 255 5.47 18.10 -16.07
C TYR A 255 5.73 18.58 -17.49
N THR A 256 4.66 18.62 -18.29
CA THR A 256 4.59 19.65 -19.33
C THR A 256 4.27 20.97 -18.62
N HIS A 257 5.29 21.80 -18.37
CA HIS A 257 5.10 23.08 -17.73
C HIS A 257 4.34 24.03 -18.66
N LEU A 258 3.05 24.16 -18.44
CA LEU A 258 2.35 25.39 -18.80
C LEU A 258 2.74 26.43 -17.72
N ARG A 259 3.86 27.15 -17.92
CA ARG A 259 4.08 28.41 -17.20
C ARG A 259 3.07 29.39 -17.76
N ALA A 260 2.15 29.86 -16.93
CA ALA A 260 1.47 31.10 -17.21
C ALA A 260 2.58 32.17 -17.26
N HIS A 261 2.81 32.75 -18.41
CA HIS A 261 3.58 33.98 -18.51
C HIS A 261 2.67 35.10 -18.03
N GLU A 262 3.09 35.80 -16.99
CA GLU A 262 2.58 37.11 -16.66
C GLU A 262 2.85 38.08 -17.82
#